data_274e158a556796aa88a853f819bdf998
#
_entry.id   274e158a556796aa88a853f819bdf998
#
_cell.length_a   1.000
_cell.length_b   1.000
_cell.length_c   1.000
_cell.angle_alpha   90.00
_cell.angle_beta   90.00
_cell.angle_gamma   90.00
#
_symmetry.space_group_name_H-M   'P 1'
#
loop_
_entity.id
_entity.type
_entity.pdbx_description
1 polymer ?
#
loop_
_entity_poly.entity_id
_entity_poly.type
_entity_poly.pdbx_seq_one_letter_code
_entity_poly.pdbx_strand_id
1 'polypeptide(L)'
;MKRRTFVNWGSAGLVALCSAISVSVAAVVRFLTPSVFYEPPQTFKIGNPADFSYGPPTFLPEEKIFVFRDREKGFAVANAVCTHLGCTVGYFQSDERFHCPCHGSMFGADGKVQHGPAPRPLEWFEVTVARDGQLRVDKDRTVPASYRLMV
;
A
#
# COMPACT_ATOMS: atom_id res chain seq x y z
N MET A 1 67.26 4.77 11.29
CA MET A 1 66.36 4.04 10.34
C MET A 1 66.84 4.30 8.92
N LYS A 2 66.98 3.22 8.09
CA LYS A 2 67.37 3.41 6.68
C LYS A 2 66.23 4.01 5.90
N ARG A 3 66.51 4.97 4.99
CA ARG A 3 65.49 5.66 4.17
C ARG A 3 64.51 4.68 3.51
N ARG A 4 65.01 3.56 3.02
CA ARG A 4 64.18 2.47 2.41
C ARG A 4 63.17 1.88 3.37
N THR A 5 63.52 1.65 4.63
CA THR A 5 62.62 1.10 5.65
C THR A 5 61.50 2.08 5.96
N PHE A 6 61.83 3.38 6.08
CA PHE A 6 60.82 4.43 6.31
C PHE A 6 59.82 4.53 5.17
N VAL A 7 60.28 4.52 3.91
CA VAL A 7 59.41 4.57 2.73
C VAL A 7 58.49 3.34 2.65
N ASN A 8 59.05 2.13 2.91
CA ASN A 8 58.23 0.92 2.86
C ASN A 8 57.16 0.87 3.95
N TRP A 9 57.46 1.30 5.16
CA TRP A 9 56.43 1.39 6.21
C TRP A 9 55.42 2.49 5.95
N GLY A 10 55.83 3.59 5.38
CA GLY A 10 54.93 4.72 4.99
C GLY A 10 53.98 4.28 3.88
N SER A 11 54.44 3.60 2.84
CA SER A 11 53.57 3.09 1.77
C SER A 11 52.64 1.97 2.23
N ALA A 12 53.11 1.07 3.09
CA ALA A 12 52.25 0.03 3.68
C ALA A 12 51.13 0.64 4.54
N GLY A 13 51.48 1.65 5.35
CA GLY A 13 50.46 2.40 6.13
C GLY A 13 49.43 3.12 5.27
N LEU A 14 49.86 3.73 4.17
CA LEU A 14 48.98 4.41 3.23
C LEU A 14 48.01 3.40 2.56
N VAL A 15 48.53 2.29 2.10
CA VAL A 15 47.70 1.20 1.50
C VAL A 15 46.66 0.69 2.51
N ALA A 16 47.12 0.43 3.76
CA ALA A 16 46.18 -0.01 4.81
C ALA A 16 45.09 1.03 5.11
N LEU A 17 45.46 2.32 5.15
CA LEU A 17 44.47 3.38 5.35
C LEU A 17 43.49 3.50 4.18
N CYS A 18 43.97 3.46 2.95
CA CYS A 18 43.10 3.52 1.76
C CYS A 18 42.14 2.32 1.70
N SER A 19 42.62 1.11 2.03
CA SER A 19 41.76 -0.06 2.07
C SER A 19 40.70 0.01 3.18
N ALA A 20 41.07 0.50 4.36
CA ALA A 20 40.10 0.69 5.46
C ALA A 20 39.02 1.71 5.09
N ILE A 21 39.41 2.84 4.47
CA ILE A 21 38.45 3.85 3.98
C ILE A 21 37.54 3.25 2.92
N SER A 22 38.07 2.50 1.96
CA SER A 22 37.27 1.90 0.88
C SER A 22 36.26 0.89 1.42
N VAL A 23 36.64 0.05 2.38
CA VAL A 23 35.72 -0.89 3.03
C VAL A 23 34.62 -0.14 3.82
N SER A 24 35.00 0.91 4.54
CA SER A 24 34.04 1.72 5.29
C SER A 24 33.03 2.41 4.38
N VAL A 25 33.50 3.00 3.28
CA VAL A 25 32.62 3.62 2.27
C VAL A 25 31.69 2.60 1.65
N ALA A 26 32.20 1.43 1.26
CA ALA A 26 31.38 0.34 0.71
C ALA A 26 30.30 -0.12 1.70
N ALA A 27 30.65 -0.24 2.98
CA ALA A 27 29.69 -0.61 4.03
C ALA A 27 28.61 0.45 4.21
N VAL A 28 28.97 1.74 4.22
CA VAL A 28 28.01 2.85 4.30
C VAL A 28 27.09 2.86 3.06
N VAL A 29 27.64 2.74 1.86
CA VAL A 29 26.84 2.71 0.63
C VAL A 29 25.88 1.51 0.67
N ARG A 30 26.35 0.32 1.07
CA ARG A 30 25.50 -0.85 1.21
C ARG A 30 24.40 -0.68 2.26
N PHE A 31 24.67 -0.01 3.35
CA PHE A 31 23.68 0.29 4.39
C PHE A 31 22.63 1.29 3.91
N LEU A 32 23.04 2.30 3.14
CA LEU A 32 22.15 3.33 2.61
C LEU A 32 21.37 2.87 1.36
N THR A 33 21.84 1.81 0.66
CA THR A 33 21.14 1.25 -0.49
C THR A 33 20.24 0.10 -0.03
N PRO A 34 18.91 0.24 -0.12
CA PRO A 34 18.00 -0.85 0.23
C PRO A 34 18.25 -2.06 -0.69
N SER A 35 18.50 -3.23 -0.08
CA SER A 35 18.83 -4.44 -0.83
C SER A 35 17.63 -5.27 -1.27
N VAL A 36 16.44 -4.97 -0.70
CA VAL A 36 15.20 -5.69 -1.03
C VAL A 36 14.04 -4.73 -0.92
N PHE A 37 13.31 -4.56 -2.01
CA PHE A 37 11.95 -4.02 -2.02
C PHE A 37 11.00 -5.22 -2.10
N TYR A 38 10.62 -5.76 -0.94
CA TYR A 38 9.54 -6.73 -0.91
C TYR A 38 8.22 -5.96 -0.82
N GLU A 39 7.60 -5.75 -1.95
CA GLU A 39 6.21 -5.36 -1.98
C GLU A 39 5.36 -6.63 -1.91
N PRO A 40 4.48 -6.76 -0.90
CA PRO A 40 3.57 -7.90 -0.84
C PRO A 40 2.68 -7.89 -2.09
N PRO A 41 2.29 -9.06 -2.60
CA PRO A 41 1.42 -9.11 -3.75
C PRO A 41 0.14 -8.30 -3.49
N GLN A 42 -0.12 -7.31 -4.33
CA GLN A 42 -1.29 -6.44 -4.22
C GLN A 42 -2.56 -7.12 -4.72
N THR A 43 -2.43 -8.33 -5.25
CA THR A 43 -3.54 -9.17 -5.72
C THR A 43 -3.78 -10.31 -4.74
N PHE A 44 -4.98 -10.39 -4.18
CA PHE A 44 -5.36 -11.40 -3.18
C PHE A 44 -6.83 -11.81 -3.35
N LYS A 45 -7.18 -12.96 -2.76
CA LYS A 45 -8.55 -13.47 -2.74
C LYS A 45 -9.24 -13.06 -1.45
N ILE A 46 -10.51 -12.69 -1.56
CA ILE A 46 -11.31 -12.21 -0.44
C ILE A 46 -12.46 -13.17 -0.04
N GLY A 47 -12.57 -14.31 -0.69
CA GLY A 47 -13.62 -15.32 -0.42
C GLY A 47 -14.61 -15.49 -1.55
N ASN A 48 -15.67 -16.27 -1.30
CA ASN A 48 -16.68 -16.52 -2.31
C ASN A 48 -17.69 -15.37 -2.38
N PRO A 49 -18.31 -15.13 -3.55
CA PRO A 49 -19.38 -14.14 -3.66
C PRO A 49 -20.50 -14.30 -2.64
N ALA A 50 -20.80 -15.56 -2.24
CA ALA A 50 -21.85 -15.87 -1.27
C ALA A 50 -21.53 -15.40 0.16
N ASP A 51 -20.25 -15.20 0.48
CA ASP A 51 -19.79 -14.80 1.84
C ASP A 51 -20.13 -13.33 2.16
N PHE A 52 -20.47 -12.54 1.14
CA PHE A 52 -20.80 -11.13 1.29
C PHE A 52 -22.31 -10.90 1.29
N SER A 53 -22.78 -10.14 2.29
CA SER A 53 -24.21 -9.78 2.39
C SER A 53 -24.59 -8.64 1.45
N TYR A 54 -25.86 -8.62 1.04
CA TYR A 54 -26.41 -7.45 0.35
C TYR A 54 -26.68 -6.30 1.33
N GLY A 55 -26.45 -5.08 0.91
CA GLY A 55 -26.71 -3.88 1.71
C GLY A 55 -25.43 -3.15 2.14
N PRO A 56 -25.18 -2.95 3.45
CA PRO A 56 -23.99 -2.23 3.89
C PRO A 56 -22.71 -2.97 3.46
N PRO A 57 -21.64 -2.22 3.14
CA PRO A 57 -20.39 -2.84 2.71
C PRO A 57 -19.76 -3.66 3.84
N THR A 58 -19.17 -4.78 3.46
CA THR A 58 -18.36 -5.61 4.36
C THR A 58 -16.97 -5.01 4.47
N PHE A 59 -16.53 -4.68 5.67
CA PHE A 59 -15.17 -4.22 5.93
C PHE A 59 -14.22 -5.39 6.17
N LEU A 60 -13.12 -5.45 5.42
CA LEU A 60 -12.03 -6.39 5.60
C LEU A 60 -10.81 -5.67 6.21
N PRO A 61 -10.57 -5.81 7.53
CA PRO A 61 -9.59 -5.00 8.24
C PRO A 61 -8.14 -5.33 7.86
N GLU A 62 -7.84 -6.59 7.56
CA GLU A 62 -6.49 -7.03 7.17
C GLU A 62 -6.06 -6.38 5.87
N GLU A 63 -6.99 -6.30 4.91
CA GLU A 63 -6.75 -5.73 3.59
C GLU A 63 -7.09 -4.23 3.53
N LYS A 64 -7.72 -3.69 4.56
CA LYS A 64 -8.19 -2.30 4.63
C LYS A 64 -9.02 -1.91 3.40
N ILE A 65 -10.03 -2.71 3.11
CA ILE A 65 -10.97 -2.48 2.01
C ILE A 65 -12.42 -2.64 2.47
N PHE A 66 -13.32 -1.99 1.74
CA PHE A 66 -14.76 -2.22 1.81
C PHE A 66 -15.22 -2.96 0.58
N VAL A 67 -15.96 -4.04 0.77
CA VAL A 67 -16.57 -4.82 -0.31
C VAL A 67 -18.06 -4.52 -0.33
N PHE A 68 -18.53 -3.93 -1.41
CA PHE A 68 -19.94 -3.65 -1.66
C PHE A 68 -20.52 -4.77 -2.49
N ARG A 69 -21.71 -5.25 -2.10
CA ARG A 69 -22.53 -6.19 -2.88
C ARG A 69 -23.91 -5.64 -3.07
N ASP A 70 -24.24 -5.33 -4.31
CA ASP A 70 -25.56 -4.86 -4.72
C ASP A 70 -26.25 -5.95 -5.57
N ARG A 71 -27.58 -6.09 -5.44
CA ARG A 71 -28.33 -7.11 -6.20
C ARG A 71 -28.36 -6.85 -7.69
N GLU A 72 -28.42 -5.59 -8.08
CA GLU A 72 -28.56 -5.18 -9.48
C GLU A 72 -27.22 -4.76 -10.09
N LYS A 73 -26.32 -4.22 -9.25
CA LYS A 73 -25.07 -3.63 -9.71
C LYS A 73 -23.85 -4.54 -9.54
N GLY A 74 -23.95 -5.61 -8.73
CA GLY A 74 -22.86 -6.55 -8.51
C GLY A 74 -21.87 -6.09 -7.43
N PHE A 75 -20.57 -6.39 -7.62
CA PHE A 75 -19.52 -6.13 -6.63
C PHE A 75 -18.69 -4.90 -6.98
N ALA A 76 -18.32 -4.14 -5.94
CA ALA A 76 -17.32 -3.09 -6.02
C ALA A 76 -16.44 -3.10 -4.77
N VAL A 77 -15.19 -2.66 -4.89
CA VAL A 77 -14.23 -2.64 -3.79
C VAL A 77 -13.63 -1.26 -3.65
N ALA A 78 -13.78 -0.67 -2.47
CA ALA A 78 -13.21 0.63 -2.14
C ALA A 78 -12.05 0.50 -1.14
N ASN A 79 -11.05 1.34 -1.27
CA ASN A 79 -9.96 1.47 -0.30
C ASN A 79 -10.48 2.08 0.99
N ALA A 80 -10.14 1.47 2.13
CA ALA A 80 -10.48 2.00 3.46
C ALA A 80 -9.36 2.88 4.05
N VAL A 81 -8.35 3.25 3.27
CA VAL A 81 -7.22 4.07 3.71
C VAL A 81 -7.45 5.52 3.33
N CYS A 82 -7.50 6.39 4.34
CA CYS A 82 -7.65 7.82 4.16
C CYS A 82 -6.45 8.42 3.42
N THR A 83 -6.71 9.18 2.37
CA THR A 83 -5.68 9.78 1.52
C THR A 83 -4.93 10.96 2.18
N HIS A 84 -5.31 11.36 3.40
CA HIS A 84 -4.57 12.36 4.17
C HIS A 84 -3.29 11.79 4.75
N LEU A 85 -3.37 10.89 5.73
CA LEU A 85 -2.22 10.30 6.45
C LEU A 85 -2.40 8.79 6.71
N GLY A 86 -3.17 8.07 5.89
CA GLY A 86 -3.24 6.62 5.94
C GLY A 86 -4.10 6.01 7.07
N CYS A 87 -4.90 6.81 7.79
CA CYS A 87 -5.84 6.28 8.78
C CYS A 87 -6.93 5.43 8.12
N THR A 88 -7.42 4.42 8.81
CA THR A 88 -8.57 3.64 8.34
C THR A 88 -9.84 4.47 8.46
N VAL A 89 -10.59 4.60 7.38
CA VAL A 89 -11.91 5.25 7.38
C VAL A 89 -12.99 4.27 7.80
N GLY A 90 -14.06 4.77 8.43
CA GLY A 90 -15.29 4.03 8.68
C GLY A 90 -16.35 4.35 7.63
N TYR A 91 -17.19 3.38 7.28
CA TYR A 91 -18.38 3.62 6.47
C TYR A 91 -19.61 3.76 7.37
N PHE A 92 -20.37 4.83 7.19
CA PHE A 92 -21.58 5.10 7.95
C PHE A 92 -22.79 4.97 7.05
N GLN A 93 -23.64 3.99 7.36
CA GLN A 93 -24.82 3.68 6.55
C GLN A 93 -25.91 4.76 6.64
N SER A 94 -25.92 5.53 7.74
CA SER A 94 -26.92 6.57 7.98
C SER A 94 -26.88 7.70 6.94
N ASP A 95 -25.70 8.01 6.44
CA ASP A 95 -25.44 9.07 5.47
C ASP A 95 -24.72 8.60 4.20
N GLU A 96 -24.48 7.27 4.11
CA GLU A 96 -23.79 6.61 3.00
C GLU A 96 -22.42 7.22 2.69
N ARG A 97 -21.65 7.54 3.75
CA ARG A 97 -20.36 8.23 3.65
C ARG A 97 -19.25 7.49 4.35
N PHE A 98 -18.04 7.80 3.92
CA PHE A 98 -16.84 7.38 4.63
C PHE A 98 -16.33 8.53 5.50
N HIS A 99 -16.06 8.23 6.76
CA HIS A 99 -15.53 9.21 7.72
C HIS A 99 -14.17 8.75 8.23
N CYS A 100 -13.21 9.65 8.22
CA CYS A 100 -11.90 9.43 8.81
C CYS A 100 -11.90 9.98 10.25
N PRO A 101 -11.72 9.14 11.28
CA PRO A 101 -11.80 9.58 12.67
C PRO A 101 -10.59 10.42 13.10
N CYS A 102 -9.48 10.38 12.35
CA CYS A 102 -8.23 11.01 12.78
C CYS A 102 -8.28 12.54 12.64
N HIS A 103 -8.71 13.05 11.49
CA HIS A 103 -8.71 14.49 11.19
C HIS A 103 -10.00 14.97 10.49
N GLY A 104 -11.07 14.19 10.59
CA GLY A 104 -12.39 14.59 10.12
C GLY A 104 -12.57 14.65 8.61
N SER A 105 -11.73 13.99 7.82
CA SER A 105 -11.99 13.87 6.38
C SER A 105 -13.25 13.04 6.13
N MET A 106 -14.10 13.53 5.25
CA MET A 106 -15.36 12.88 4.85
C MET A 106 -15.35 12.66 3.34
N PHE A 107 -15.79 11.46 2.94
CA PHE A 107 -15.90 11.10 1.52
C PHE A 107 -17.31 10.61 1.24
N GLY A 108 -17.82 10.97 0.06
CA GLY A 108 -19.14 10.51 -0.39
C GLY A 108 -19.17 9.00 -0.69
N ALA A 109 -20.35 8.50 -1.03
CA ALA A 109 -20.54 7.10 -1.43
C ALA A 109 -19.68 6.69 -2.65
N ASP A 110 -19.29 7.64 -3.50
CA ASP A 110 -18.40 7.46 -4.65
C ASP A 110 -16.91 7.61 -4.30
N GLY A 111 -16.59 7.83 -3.01
CA GLY A 111 -15.23 8.04 -2.53
C GLY A 111 -14.69 9.46 -2.72
N LYS A 112 -15.42 10.39 -3.32
CA LYS A 112 -14.96 11.78 -3.48
C LYS A 112 -14.89 12.52 -2.16
N VAL A 113 -13.85 13.34 -2.00
CA VAL A 113 -13.67 14.18 -0.83
C VAL A 113 -14.82 15.20 -0.77
N GLN A 114 -15.52 15.23 0.36
CA GLN A 114 -16.58 16.21 0.65
C GLN A 114 -16.15 17.22 1.70
N HIS A 115 -15.31 16.79 2.65
CA HIS A 115 -14.82 17.65 3.72
C HIS A 115 -13.50 17.14 4.28
N GLY A 116 -12.72 18.06 4.88
CA GLY A 116 -11.50 17.75 5.62
C GLY A 116 -10.23 17.83 4.79
N PRO A 117 -9.07 17.44 5.39
CA PRO A 117 -7.75 17.67 4.82
C PRO A 117 -7.31 16.62 3.78
N ALA A 118 -8.14 15.63 3.45
CA ALA A 118 -7.79 14.62 2.45
C ALA A 118 -7.61 15.25 1.06
N PRO A 119 -6.45 15.06 0.39
CA PRO A 119 -6.16 15.74 -0.88
C PRO A 119 -6.74 15.03 -2.11
N ARG A 120 -7.16 13.77 -1.98
CA ARG A 120 -7.60 12.93 -3.11
C ARG A 120 -8.80 12.06 -2.69
N PRO A 121 -9.65 11.62 -3.65
CA PRO A 121 -10.70 10.66 -3.37
C PRO A 121 -10.13 9.32 -2.87
N LEU A 122 -10.99 8.50 -2.28
CA LEU A 122 -10.69 7.09 -2.03
C LEU A 122 -10.58 6.35 -3.36
N GLU A 123 -9.62 5.45 -3.44
CA GLU A 123 -9.42 4.61 -4.61
C GLU A 123 -10.42 3.45 -4.63
N TRP A 124 -10.79 3.04 -5.83
CA TRP A 124 -11.57 1.84 -6.07
C TRP A 124 -10.71 0.83 -6.81
N PHE A 125 -10.81 -0.43 -6.43
CA PHE A 125 -9.96 -1.49 -6.96
C PHE A 125 -10.70 -2.43 -7.90
N GLU A 126 -9.97 -2.95 -8.87
CA GLU A 126 -10.49 -3.97 -9.75
C GLU A 126 -10.79 -5.25 -8.94
N VAL A 127 -12.00 -5.76 -9.10
CA VAL A 127 -12.42 -7.04 -8.55
C VAL A 127 -12.81 -7.98 -9.70
N THR A 128 -12.35 -9.22 -9.65
CA THR A 128 -12.58 -10.26 -10.66
C THR A 128 -12.94 -11.57 -10.01
N VAL A 129 -13.44 -12.54 -10.77
CA VAL A 129 -13.64 -13.91 -10.30
C VAL A 129 -12.43 -14.76 -10.69
N ALA A 130 -11.79 -15.39 -9.72
CA ALA A 130 -10.70 -16.33 -9.94
C ALA A 130 -11.23 -17.67 -10.48
N ARG A 131 -10.34 -18.54 -10.99
CA ARG A 131 -10.72 -19.85 -11.59
C ARG A 131 -11.45 -20.78 -10.62
N ASP A 132 -11.27 -20.60 -9.33
CA ASP A 132 -11.92 -21.37 -8.26
C ASP A 132 -13.23 -20.74 -7.76
N GLY A 133 -13.74 -19.70 -8.44
CA GLY A 133 -14.99 -19.02 -8.10
C GLY A 133 -14.86 -17.97 -7.00
N GLN A 134 -13.70 -17.78 -6.38
CA GLN A 134 -13.49 -16.76 -5.38
C GLN A 134 -13.32 -15.37 -6.00
N LEU A 135 -13.74 -14.33 -5.28
CA LEU A 135 -13.45 -12.95 -5.64
C LEU A 135 -11.96 -12.65 -5.42
N ARG A 136 -11.36 -12.01 -6.39
CA ARG A 136 -9.96 -11.57 -6.37
C ARG A 136 -9.91 -10.07 -6.58
N VAL A 137 -9.23 -9.38 -5.68
CA VAL A 137 -9.00 -7.93 -5.73
C VAL A 137 -7.56 -7.67 -6.16
N ASP A 138 -7.37 -6.65 -6.99
CA ASP A 138 -6.07 -6.17 -7.43
C ASP A 138 -5.93 -4.69 -7.04
N LYS A 139 -5.10 -4.39 -6.03
CA LYS A 139 -4.87 -3.02 -5.55
C LYS A 139 -3.97 -2.19 -6.47
N ASP A 140 -3.21 -2.83 -7.36
CA ASP A 140 -2.41 -2.12 -8.37
C ASP A 140 -3.28 -1.57 -9.51
N ARG A 141 -4.53 -2.07 -9.61
CA ARG A 141 -5.48 -1.65 -10.62
C ARG A 141 -6.60 -0.83 -10.03
N THR A 142 -6.46 0.48 -10.12
CA THR A 142 -7.54 1.41 -9.77
C THR A 142 -8.56 1.52 -10.90
N VAL A 143 -9.83 1.53 -10.51
CA VAL A 143 -10.97 1.63 -11.43
C VAL A 143 -11.87 2.80 -11.05
N PRO A 144 -12.72 3.30 -11.94
CA PRO A 144 -13.72 4.30 -11.57
C PRO A 144 -14.68 3.78 -10.49
N ALA A 145 -15.20 4.67 -9.64
CA ALA A 145 -16.19 4.34 -8.62
C ALA A 145 -17.49 3.73 -9.17
N SER A 146 -17.74 3.88 -10.47
CA SER A 146 -18.86 3.27 -11.19
C SER A 146 -18.60 1.83 -11.64
N TYR A 147 -17.36 1.36 -11.56
CA TYR A 147 -17.02 -0.02 -11.93
C TYR A 147 -17.75 -1.04 -11.06
N ARG A 148 -18.28 -2.08 -11.69
CA ARG A 148 -18.97 -3.18 -11.01
C ARG A 148 -18.65 -4.51 -11.71
N LEU A 149 -18.37 -5.51 -10.88
CA LEU A 149 -18.27 -6.89 -11.33
C LEU A 149 -19.64 -7.56 -11.20
N MET A 150 -20.20 -7.98 -12.29
CA MET A 150 -21.44 -8.79 -12.30
C MET A 150 -21.08 -10.27 -12.15
N VAL A 151 -21.68 -10.95 -11.18
CA VAL A 151 -21.49 -12.39 -10.89
C VAL A 151 -22.84 -13.04 -10.66
#